data_4593dc4e2f63e41c319d00520f8314b5
#
_entry.id   4593dc4e2f63e41c319d00520f8314b5
#
_cell.length_a   1.000
_cell.length_b   1.000
_cell.length_c   1.000
_cell.angle_alpha   90.00
_cell.angle_beta   90.00
_cell.angle_gamma   90.00
#
_symmetry.space_group_name_H-M   'P 1'
#
loop_
_entity.id
_entity.type
_entity.pdbx_description
1 polymer ?
#
loop_
_entity_poly.entity_id
_entity_poly.type
_entity_poly.pdbx_seq_one_letter_code
_entity_poly.pdbx_strand_id
1 'polypeptide(L)'
;KRIHAHLQTAGVDWRDETGWRLSTTPIAAWAMQWLAAAAPDASADVLIDFVKLCPCWQDRETGAFEADVRALRARQAQVALTHEKVTQLDGLAKLLSMAQRPKTFDDWRKTTLDALDLSGLWRSGDCPEDIVQLLHVLRADSAGAESARSLRLLPWPVAQAADWAQLSRNRFVAWLRGALEAHSYKPTYVGRVEVVALPMPQLYGRELGAVVLAGCDAVHLPAHVANASIWTPAQRTALGLESAEEATQRAYDAWCLTLQFPQLDIFWRQTDGDQVMQPAPWLSLLTTGTADDKHSTRWPVMRPVVDSTDERHTRSLTHTPTQTPATPMGTVLPTRLSASAYQALRDCPYRFFTHYGLRLREVEELALPPGARDFGNWIHRTLAAFHLGGGQLSHSTTRAVLEETLSQCDQAALPSTLAEDPDFLPYLASWPALRDGYLDWLQTHEANGFSVDSHETPIERVIAEDSGLTLFGTVDRIDTGTDAEGKRTFALIDYKTEHPDKTRARVSSNSEDTQLPFYAAIHAPRRRGSDTSVEASYLNLGSRPDSKAKGRLTQTMTLAAVDEQAEQLVTQIAHDWQRLQAGTAVKALGEGDVCTHCAARGLCRKAYWDL
;
A
#
# COMPACT_ATOMS: atom_id res chain seq x y z
N LYS A 1 -17.54 13.69 -1.38
CA LYS A 1 -16.57 14.82 -1.38
C LYS A 1 -16.82 15.78 -2.56
N ARG A 2 -16.89 15.33 -3.83
CA ARG A 2 -17.08 16.22 -5.02
C ARG A 2 -18.43 16.93 -4.98
N ILE A 3 -19.54 16.20 -4.72
CA ILE A 3 -20.88 16.77 -4.58
C ILE A 3 -20.90 17.81 -3.45
N HIS A 4 -20.28 17.50 -2.31
CA HIS A 4 -20.15 18.44 -1.18
C HIS A 4 -19.49 19.75 -1.62
N ALA A 5 -18.34 19.67 -2.27
CA ALA A 5 -17.62 20.85 -2.72
C ALA A 5 -18.46 21.70 -3.71
N HIS A 6 -19.18 21.08 -4.63
CA HIS A 6 -20.03 21.78 -5.59
C HIS A 6 -21.24 22.46 -4.92
N LEU A 7 -21.95 21.77 -4.03
CA LEU A 7 -23.09 22.34 -3.31
C LEU A 7 -22.66 23.48 -2.40
N GLN A 8 -21.54 23.30 -1.68
CA GLN A 8 -20.97 24.35 -0.83
C GLN A 8 -20.54 25.57 -1.64
N THR A 9 -19.90 25.37 -2.80
CA THR A 9 -19.53 26.48 -3.70
C THR A 9 -20.75 27.20 -4.26
N ALA A 10 -21.84 26.47 -4.48
CA ALA A 10 -23.11 27.02 -4.94
C ALA A 10 -23.93 27.72 -3.80
N GLY A 11 -23.46 27.65 -2.56
CA GLY A 11 -24.16 28.22 -1.40
C GLY A 11 -25.45 27.48 -1.04
N VAL A 12 -25.56 26.19 -1.39
CA VAL A 12 -26.73 25.36 -1.10
C VAL A 12 -26.50 24.63 0.23
N ASP A 13 -27.44 24.84 1.16
CA ASP A 13 -27.45 24.13 2.43
C ASP A 13 -27.91 22.68 2.21
N TRP A 14 -27.05 21.75 2.55
CA TRP A 14 -27.31 20.33 2.32
C TRP A 14 -26.85 19.45 3.48
N ARG A 15 -27.42 18.27 3.60
CA ARG A 15 -27.09 17.28 4.60
C ARG A 15 -26.74 15.93 3.96
N ASP A 16 -25.60 15.40 4.31
CA ASP A 16 -25.22 14.04 3.94
C ASP A 16 -25.61 13.04 5.03
N GLU A 17 -26.68 12.29 4.79
CA GLU A 17 -27.12 11.21 5.68
C GLU A 17 -26.44 9.86 5.37
N THR A 18 -25.67 9.79 4.26
CA THR A 18 -24.82 8.61 3.99
C THR A 18 -23.66 8.60 4.95
N GLY A 19 -23.13 9.77 5.26
CA GLY A 19 -21.90 9.94 6.00
C GLY A 19 -20.67 9.48 5.19
N TRP A 20 -19.54 9.52 5.83
CA TRP A 20 -18.30 8.91 5.32
C TRP A 20 -17.67 8.04 6.38
N ARG A 21 -16.71 7.21 6.00
CA ARG A 21 -16.09 6.29 6.95
C ARG A 21 -15.42 7.05 8.09
N LEU A 22 -15.64 6.61 9.31
CA LEU A 22 -15.07 7.22 10.51
C LEU A 22 -13.52 7.19 10.45
N SER A 23 -12.93 6.19 9.81
CA SER A 23 -11.49 6.08 9.55
C SER A 23 -10.90 7.28 8.81
N THR A 24 -11.71 8.08 8.09
CA THR A 24 -11.25 9.24 7.33
C THR A 24 -11.34 10.55 8.11
N THR A 25 -11.72 10.51 9.38
CA THR A 25 -11.80 11.70 10.25
C THR A 25 -10.46 12.05 10.89
N PRO A 26 -10.23 13.32 11.27
CA PRO A 26 -9.01 13.71 11.97
C PRO A 26 -8.75 12.93 13.25
N ILE A 27 -9.80 12.61 14.00
CA ILE A 27 -9.67 11.86 15.25
C ILE A 27 -9.23 10.41 15.02
N ALA A 28 -9.73 9.78 13.95
CA ALA A 28 -9.28 8.44 13.58
C ALA A 28 -7.81 8.45 13.13
N ALA A 29 -7.41 9.47 12.35
CA ALA A 29 -6.01 9.66 11.96
C ALA A 29 -5.12 9.81 13.20
N TRP A 30 -5.53 10.65 14.17
CA TRP A 30 -4.80 10.80 15.43
C TRP A 30 -4.67 9.47 16.18
N ALA A 31 -5.75 8.73 16.36
CA ALA A 31 -5.74 7.48 17.12
C ALA A 31 -4.81 6.43 16.48
N MET A 32 -4.87 6.29 15.16
CA MET A 32 -4.02 5.38 14.42
C MET A 32 -2.56 5.82 14.45
N GLN A 33 -2.30 7.12 14.32
CA GLN A 33 -0.94 7.68 14.35
C GLN A 33 -0.31 7.61 15.75
N TRP A 34 -1.11 7.82 16.82
CA TRP A 34 -0.66 7.60 18.19
C TRP A 34 -0.15 6.17 18.42
N LEU A 35 -0.95 5.19 18.01
CA LEU A 35 -0.60 3.78 18.15
C LEU A 35 0.60 3.38 17.28
N ALA A 36 0.73 3.98 16.09
CA ALA A 36 1.89 3.78 15.23
C ALA A 36 3.17 4.41 15.81
N ALA A 37 3.07 5.65 16.33
CA ALA A 37 4.18 6.34 16.96
C ALA A 37 4.69 5.65 18.26
N ALA A 38 3.80 4.94 18.96
CA ALA A 38 4.15 4.15 20.13
C ALA A 38 4.85 2.81 19.80
N ALA A 39 5.04 2.47 18.52
CA ALA A 39 5.78 1.28 18.12
C ALA A 39 7.26 1.39 18.54
N PRO A 40 7.90 0.31 19.00
CA PRO A 40 9.33 0.33 19.33
C PRO A 40 10.21 0.66 18.11
N ASP A 41 9.73 0.34 16.93
CA ASP A 41 10.37 0.53 15.62
C ASP A 41 9.78 1.72 14.83
N ALA A 42 9.03 2.61 15.50
CA ALA A 42 8.43 3.77 14.86
C ALA A 42 9.48 4.65 14.18
N SER A 43 9.20 5.00 12.92
CA SER A 43 10.08 5.89 12.17
C SER A 43 9.98 7.35 12.67
N ALA A 44 11.01 8.12 12.38
CA ALA A 44 11.03 9.55 12.70
C ALA A 44 9.85 10.32 12.06
N ASP A 45 9.46 9.94 10.85
CA ASP A 45 8.35 10.57 10.14
C ASP A 45 7.01 10.30 10.83
N VAL A 46 6.77 9.05 11.24
CA VAL A 46 5.56 8.67 12.01
C VAL A 46 5.44 9.47 13.30
N LEU A 47 6.57 9.69 13.98
CA LEU A 47 6.59 10.47 15.22
C LEU A 47 6.31 11.95 14.97
N ILE A 48 6.91 12.54 13.94
CA ILE A 48 6.66 13.93 13.55
C ILE A 48 5.19 14.14 13.18
N ASP A 49 4.62 13.21 12.39
CA ASP A 49 3.22 13.28 11.98
C ASP A 49 2.28 13.20 13.18
N PHE A 50 2.58 12.32 14.15
CA PHE A 50 1.81 12.24 15.39
C PHE A 50 1.87 13.55 16.20
N VAL A 51 3.07 14.12 16.37
CA VAL A 51 3.25 15.38 17.12
C VAL A 51 2.44 16.51 16.48
N LYS A 52 2.41 16.59 15.14
CA LYS A 52 1.61 17.57 14.40
C LYS A 52 0.10 17.43 14.58
N LEU A 53 -0.38 16.27 14.94
CA LEU A 53 -1.80 16.01 15.19
C LEU A 53 -2.24 16.36 16.62
N CYS A 54 -1.31 16.75 17.51
CA CYS A 54 -1.60 17.00 18.92
C CYS A 54 -1.66 18.51 19.23
N PRO A 55 -2.83 19.07 19.55
CA PRO A 55 -2.96 20.50 19.88
C PRO A 55 -2.28 20.94 21.18
N CYS A 56 -1.84 19.99 22.03
CA CYS A 56 -1.15 20.31 23.28
C CYS A 56 0.20 20.99 23.08
N TRP A 57 0.82 20.85 21.91
CA TRP A 57 2.07 21.50 21.56
C TRP A 57 1.83 22.65 20.60
N GLN A 58 2.54 23.75 20.81
CA GLN A 58 2.45 24.92 19.93
C GLN A 58 3.24 24.69 18.63
N ASP A 59 2.85 25.37 17.55
CA ASP A 59 3.51 25.25 16.24
C ASP A 59 5.03 25.45 16.31
N ARG A 60 5.49 26.36 17.18
CA ARG A 60 6.92 26.62 17.36
C ARG A 60 7.66 25.43 17.99
N GLU A 61 7.06 24.76 18.96
CA GLU A 61 7.64 23.59 19.63
C GLU A 61 7.65 22.41 18.66
N THR A 62 6.58 22.21 17.92
CA THR A 62 6.46 21.21 16.87
C THR A 62 7.49 21.44 15.77
N GLY A 63 7.66 22.69 15.30
CA GLY A 63 8.63 23.04 14.27
C GLY A 63 10.09 22.82 14.72
N ALA A 64 10.42 23.14 15.96
CA ALA A 64 11.74 22.91 16.54
C ALA A 64 12.04 21.42 16.67
N PHE A 65 11.08 20.64 17.15
CA PHE A 65 11.17 19.19 17.26
C PHE A 65 11.38 18.53 15.88
N GLU A 66 10.60 18.93 14.86
CA GLU A 66 10.75 18.43 13.50
C GLU A 66 12.13 18.74 12.92
N ALA A 67 12.61 19.98 13.08
CA ALA A 67 13.92 20.40 12.59
C ALA A 67 15.05 19.56 13.23
N ASP A 68 14.98 19.33 14.53
CA ASP A 68 15.95 18.53 15.27
C ASP A 68 15.95 17.07 14.85
N VAL A 69 14.75 16.45 14.68
CA VAL A 69 14.61 15.07 14.24
C VAL A 69 15.13 14.90 12.81
N ARG A 70 14.82 15.84 11.90
CA ARG A 70 15.35 15.84 10.52
C ARG A 70 16.85 16.02 10.47
N ALA A 71 17.42 16.88 11.31
CA ALA A 71 18.87 17.10 11.39
C ALA A 71 19.62 15.84 11.87
N LEU A 72 19.05 15.09 12.81
CA LEU A 72 19.60 13.81 13.26
C LEU A 72 19.58 12.77 12.12
N ARG A 73 18.49 12.66 11.39
CA ARG A 73 18.35 11.74 10.25
C ARG A 73 19.36 12.04 9.14
N ALA A 74 19.66 13.30 8.90
CA ALA A 74 20.66 13.69 7.91
C ALA A 74 22.09 13.28 8.29
N ARG A 75 22.38 13.12 9.59
CA ARG A 75 23.70 12.75 10.12
C ARG A 75 23.91 11.25 10.27
N GLN A 76 22.84 10.48 10.39
CA GLN A 76 22.89 9.04 10.65
C GLN A 76 21.79 8.34 9.84
N ALA A 77 22.16 7.41 8.97
CA ALA A 77 21.24 6.71 8.06
C ALA A 77 20.19 5.81 8.77
N GLN A 78 20.41 5.47 10.04
CA GLN A 78 19.48 4.70 10.88
C GLN A 78 19.64 5.13 12.34
N VAL A 79 18.75 5.96 12.83
CA VAL A 79 18.66 6.27 14.26
C VAL A 79 17.29 5.82 14.75
N ALA A 80 17.28 4.82 15.63
CA ALA A 80 16.25 4.74 16.62
C ALA A 80 16.23 6.10 17.35
N LEU A 81 15.09 6.77 17.36
CA LEU A 81 14.93 8.03 18.07
C LEU A 81 15.33 7.79 19.54
N THR A 82 16.43 8.36 19.92
CA THR A 82 16.95 8.18 21.27
C THR A 82 15.92 8.73 22.26
N HIS A 83 15.78 8.07 23.39
CA HIS A 83 14.91 8.47 24.50
C HIS A 83 15.04 9.97 24.85
N GLU A 84 16.23 10.53 24.65
CA GLU A 84 16.57 11.93 24.85
C GLU A 84 15.77 12.90 23.97
N LYS A 85 15.43 12.53 22.71
CA LYS A 85 14.66 13.39 21.81
C LYS A 85 13.15 13.35 22.10
N VAL A 86 12.66 12.20 22.54
CA VAL A 86 11.26 12.07 22.94
C VAL A 86 10.95 12.89 24.21
N THR A 87 11.93 13.20 25.02
CA THR A 87 11.78 14.04 26.24
C THR A 87 11.77 15.55 25.95
N GLN A 88 12.05 15.99 24.72
CA GLN A 88 12.03 17.42 24.38
C GLN A 88 10.62 18.03 24.39
N LEU A 89 9.58 17.23 24.12
CA LEU A 89 8.19 17.67 24.22
C LEU A 89 7.60 17.11 25.51
N ASP A 90 7.09 18.01 26.37
CA ASP A 90 6.46 17.59 27.61
C ASP A 90 5.25 16.69 27.34
N GLY A 91 5.19 15.57 28.04
CA GLY A 91 4.12 14.58 27.89
C GLY A 91 4.28 13.58 26.73
N LEU A 92 5.16 13.80 25.74
CA LEU A 92 5.30 12.89 24.59
C LEU A 92 5.73 11.48 25.02
N ALA A 93 6.76 11.38 25.87
CA ALA A 93 7.23 10.10 26.40
C ALA A 93 6.11 9.34 27.13
N LYS A 94 5.28 10.06 27.90
CA LYS A 94 4.12 9.49 28.59
C LYS A 94 3.09 8.98 27.60
N LEU A 95 2.70 9.78 26.60
CA LEU A 95 1.75 9.39 25.55
C LEU A 95 2.18 8.10 24.82
N LEU A 96 3.45 8.02 24.43
CA LEU A 96 3.97 6.84 23.73
C LEU A 96 4.03 5.60 24.65
N SER A 97 4.45 5.79 25.90
CA SER A 97 4.54 4.68 26.87
C SER A 97 3.18 4.07 27.22
N MET A 98 2.11 4.86 27.12
CA MET A 98 0.75 4.41 27.41
C MET A 98 0.28 3.29 26.46
N ALA A 99 0.81 3.22 25.22
CA ALA A 99 0.40 2.24 24.23
C ALA A 99 1.40 1.08 24.04
N GLN A 100 2.46 0.98 24.83
CA GLN A 100 3.52 -0.02 24.61
C GLN A 100 3.22 -1.40 25.19
N ARG A 101 2.46 -1.47 26.29
CA ARG A 101 2.21 -2.74 27.01
C ARG A 101 0.88 -3.35 26.60
N PRO A 102 0.77 -4.69 26.55
CA PRO A 102 -0.51 -5.37 26.39
C PRO A 102 -1.47 -4.97 27.51
N LYS A 103 -2.75 -4.84 27.19
CA LYS A 103 -3.81 -4.38 28.10
C LYS A 103 -5.10 -5.14 27.84
N THR A 104 -6.00 -5.16 28.81
CA THR A 104 -7.38 -5.57 28.56
C THR A 104 -8.06 -4.56 27.61
N PHE A 105 -9.14 -4.96 26.96
CA PHE A 105 -9.90 -4.03 26.12
C PHE A 105 -10.39 -2.81 26.91
N ASP A 106 -10.85 -3.02 28.12
CA ASP A 106 -11.29 -1.92 29.00
C ASP A 106 -10.14 -0.97 29.38
N ASP A 107 -8.94 -1.49 29.57
CA ASP A 107 -7.76 -0.66 29.84
C ASP A 107 -7.29 0.08 28.58
N TRP A 108 -7.40 -0.53 27.39
CA TRP A 108 -7.13 0.16 26.13
C TRP A 108 -8.09 1.33 25.93
N ARG A 109 -9.38 1.13 26.22
CA ARG A 109 -10.40 2.17 26.16
C ARG A 109 -10.05 3.35 27.08
N LYS A 110 -9.75 3.08 28.37
CA LYS A 110 -9.33 4.11 29.34
C LYS A 110 -8.05 4.81 28.89
N THR A 111 -7.08 4.03 28.45
CA THR A 111 -5.81 4.57 27.96
C THR A 111 -6.01 5.50 26.75
N THR A 112 -6.94 5.19 25.86
CA THR A 112 -7.26 6.04 24.71
C THR A 112 -7.91 7.37 25.16
N LEU A 113 -8.79 7.32 26.16
CA LEU A 113 -9.38 8.53 26.76
C LEU A 113 -8.31 9.42 27.41
N ASP A 114 -7.43 8.83 28.21
CA ASP A 114 -6.34 9.54 28.86
C ASP A 114 -5.37 10.14 27.83
N ALA A 115 -5.13 9.43 26.73
CA ALA A 115 -4.29 9.91 25.63
C ALA A 115 -4.93 11.07 24.86
N LEU A 116 -6.25 11.05 24.64
CA LEU A 116 -7.00 12.16 24.06
C LEU A 116 -6.89 13.43 24.90
N ASP A 117 -7.05 13.29 26.23
CA ASP A 117 -6.93 14.40 27.18
C ASP A 117 -5.51 14.98 27.17
N LEU A 118 -4.50 14.14 27.27
CA LEU A 118 -3.10 14.54 27.23
C LEU A 118 -2.69 15.21 25.91
N SER A 119 -3.29 14.79 24.81
CA SER A 119 -3.04 15.39 23.48
C SER A 119 -3.69 16.76 23.30
N GLY A 120 -4.54 17.19 24.22
CA GLY A 120 -5.30 18.43 24.12
C GLY A 120 -6.46 18.40 23.14
N LEU A 121 -6.80 17.23 22.61
CA LEU A 121 -7.92 17.04 21.67
C LEU A 121 -9.27 17.03 22.35
N TRP A 122 -9.30 16.60 23.60
CA TRP A 122 -10.53 16.53 24.39
C TRP A 122 -10.38 17.30 25.67
N ARG A 123 -11.26 18.28 25.86
CA ARG A 123 -11.43 18.98 27.13
C ARG A 123 -12.86 18.75 27.61
N SER A 124 -13.03 18.43 28.88
CA SER A 124 -14.34 18.23 29.50
C SER A 124 -15.22 19.45 29.26
N GLY A 125 -16.30 19.29 28.51
CA GLY A 125 -17.27 20.33 28.20
C GLY A 125 -17.35 20.76 26.73
N ASP A 126 -16.34 20.49 25.91
CA ASP A 126 -16.35 20.79 24.47
C ASP A 126 -15.79 19.57 23.73
N CYS A 127 -16.68 18.65 23.38
CA CYS A 127 -16.32 17.41 22.71
C CYS A 127 -16.74 17.47 21.22
N PRO A 128 -15.79 17.57 20.27
CA PRO A 128 -16.08 17.47 18.86
C PRO A 128 -16.86 16.20 18.50
N GLU A 129 -17.74 16.29 17.51
CA GLU A 129 -18.62 15.17 17.13
C GLU A 129 -17.89 13.91 16.70
N ASP A 130 -16.76 14.05 16.02
CA ASP A 130 -15.93 12.91 15.60
C ASP A 130 -15.31 12.19 16.80
N ILE A 131 -14.98 12.92 17.87
CA ILE A 131 -14.55 12.33 19.14
C ILE A 131 -15.71 11.57 19.78
N VAL A 132 -16.92 12.12 19.81
CA VAL A 132 -18.11 11.42 20.33
C VAL A 132 -18.30 10.09 19.60
N GLN A 133 -18.17 10.09 18.28
CA GLN A 133 -18.31 8.85 17.51
C GLN A 133 -17.17 7.86 17.72
N LEU A 134 -15.94 8.33 17.90
CA LEU A 134 -14.83 7.46 18.32
C LEU A 134 -15.12 6.83 19.70
N LEU A 135 -15.62 7.62 20.65
CA LEU A 135 -16.00 7.11 21.97
C LEU A 135 -17.13 6.09 21.88
N HIS A 136 -18.08 6.28 20.98
CA HIS A 136 -19.13 5.31 20.72
C HIS A 136 -18.57 4.00 20.15
N VAL A 137 -17.66 4.07 19.19
CA VAL A 137 -16.95 2.90 18.65
C VAL A 137 -16.20 2.16 19.75
N LEU A 138 -15.51 2.88 20.61
CA LEU A 138 -14.82 2.33 21.77
C LEU A 138 -15.78 1.86 22.88
N ARG A 139 -17.11 2.08 22.72
CA ARG A 139 -18.12 1.85 23.75
C ARG A 139 -17.76 2.54 25.08
N ALA A 140 -17.22 3.73 24.97
CA ALA A 140 -16.80 4.54 26.11
C ALA A 140 -17.86 5.53 26.58
N ASP A 141 -18.96 5.68 25.83
CA ASP A 141 -20.16 6.41 26.22
C ASP A 141 -21.05 5.60 27.17
N SER A 142 -22.02 6.24 27.80
CA SER A 142 -22.94 5.61 28.73
C SER A 142 -23.76 4.46 28.11
N ALA A 143 -24.21 4.65 26.86
CA ALA A 143 -24.96 3.64 26.11
C ALA A 143 -24.10 2.44 25.74
N GLY A 144 -22.82 2.67 25.36
CA GLY A 144 -21.86 1.62 25.07
C GLY A 144 -21.46 0.80 26.29
N ALA A 145 -21.38 1.45 27.45
CA ALA A 145 -21.09 0.78 28.73
C ALA A 145 -22.25 -0.17 29.14
N GLU A 146 -23.49 0.22 28.88
CA GLU A 146 -24.67 -0.58 29.15
C GLU A 146 -24.82 -1.76 28.19
N SER A 147 -24.56 -1.54 26.88
CA SER A 147 -24.47 -2.61 25.90
C SER A 147 -23.37 -3.60 26.17
N ALA A 148 -22.20 -3.15 26.64
CA ALA A 148 -21.10 -4.03 27.06
C ALA A 148 -21.46 -4.87 28.29
N ARG A 149 -22.28 -4.33 29.22
CA ARG A 149 -22.83 -5.10 30.34
C ARG A 149 -23.87 -6.10 29.88
N SER A 150 -24.72 -5.74 28.91
CA SER A 150 -25.73 -6.64 28.34
C SER A 150 -25.10 -7.80 27.55
N LEU A 151 -23.98 -7.59 26.87
CA LEU A 151 -23.22 -8.64 26.19
C LEU A 151 -22.58 -9.63 27.17
N ARG A 152 -22.33 -9.23 28.43
CA ARG A 152 -21.91 -10.16 29.50
C ARG A 152 -23.01 -11.12 29.94
N LEU A 153 -24.25 -10.85 29.60
CA LEU A 153 -25.40 -11.68 29.95
C LEU A 153 -25.76 -12.71 28.88
N LEU A 154 -25.10 -12.69 27.72
CA LEU A 154 -25.28 -13.75 26.72
C LEU A 154 -24.57 -15.01 27.21
N PRO A 155 -25.24 -16.17 27.17
CA PRO A 155 -24.68 -17.46 27.61
C PRO A 155 -23.75 -18.07 26.52
N TRP A 156 -22.97 -17.25 25.87
CA TRP A 156 -21.86 -17.70 25.06
C TRP A 156 -20.68 -17.95 26.02
N PRO A 157 -19.76 -18.91 25.76
CA PRO A 157 -18.61 -19.16 26.62
C PRO A 157 -17.61 -18.00 26.63
N VAL A 158 -18.12 -16.78 26.77
CA VAL A 158 -17.37 -15.53 26.97
C VAL A 158 -16.71 -15.51 28.36
N ALA A 159 -17.13 -16.39 29.27
CA ALA A 159 -16.45 -16.54 30.56
C ALA A 159 -15.06 -17.18 30.44
N GLN A 160 -14.79 -17.95 29.37
CA GLN A 160 -13.43 -18.38 29.01
C GLN A 160 -12.70 -17.33 28.18
N ALA A 161 -13.37 -16.32 27.68
CA ALA A 161 -12.77 -15.12 27.07
C ALA A 161 -12.17 -14.15 28.10
N ALA A 162 -12.18 -14.46 29.39
CA ALA A 162 -11.39 -13.72 30.38
C ALA A 162 -9.87 -13.87 30.17
N ASP A 163 -9.43 -14.87 29.40
CA ASP A 163 -8.06 -15.02 28.92
C ASP A 163 -7.73 -14.23 27.64
N TRP A 164 -8.70 -13.56 27.02
CA TRP A 164 -8.43 -12.45 26.12
C TRP A 164 -7.87 -11.25 26.89
N ALA A 165 -7.45 -11.53 28.05
CA ALA A 165 -7.16 -10.59 29.08
C ALA A 165 -6.21 -9.52 28.61
N GLN A 166 -5.35 -9.80 27.63
CA GLN A 166 -4.40 -8.80 27.18
C GLN A 166 -4.29 -8.78 25.66
N LEU A 167 -4.80 -7.71 25.07
CA LEU A 167 -4.56 -7.38 23.67
C LEU A 167 -3.20 -6.69 23.58
N SER A 168 -2.33 -7.20 22.71
CA SER A 168 -1.15 -6.46 22.30
C SER A 168 -1.57 -5.17 21.57
N ARG A 169 -0.67 -4.20 21.48
CA ARG A 169 -0.91 -2.98 20.71
C ARG A 169 -1.35 -3.31 19.28
N ASN A 170 -0.69 -4.25 18.60
CA ASN A 170 -0.97 -4.58 17.20
C ASN A 170 -2.37 -5.20 17.04
N ARG A 171 -2.80 -6.05 17.95
CA ARG A 171 -4.18 -6.58 17.95
C ARG A 171 -5.21 -5.48 18.20
N PHE A 172 -4.91 -4.55 19.08
CA PHE A 172 -5.78 -3.40 19.31
C PHE A 172 -5.85 -2.48 18.09
N VAL A 173 -4.71 -2.23 17.40
CA VAL A 173 -4.65 -1.49 16.14
C VAL A 173 -5.50 -2.15 15.07
N ALA A 174 -5.36 -3.46 14.86
CA ALA A 174 -6.15 -4.20 13.86
C ALA A 174 -7.64 -4.12 14.18
N TRP A 175 -8.03 -4.31 15.44
CA TRP A 175 -9.43 -4.17 15.87
C TRP A 175 -9.95 -2.74 15.66
N LEU A 176 -9.20 -1.73 16.10
CA LEU A 176 -9.59 -0.32 16.00
C LEU A 176 -9.76 0.10 14.54
N ARG A 177 -8.82 -0.30 13.66
CA ARG A 177 -8.90 -0.06 12.22
C ARG A 177 -10.18 -0.64 11.64
N GLY A 178 -10.47 -1.93 11.92
CA GLY A 178 -11.69 -2.58 11.46
C GLY A 178 -12.95 -1.89 11.98
N ALA A 179 -12.95 -1.47 13.23
CA ALA A 179 -14.08 -0.75 13.84
C ALA A 179 -14.29 0.64 13.21
N LEU A 180 -13.20 1.41 12.97
CA LEU A 180 -13.27 2.71 12.31
C LEU A 180 -13.74 2.61 10.86
N GLU A 181 -13.33 1.56 10.14
CA GLU A 181 -13.78 1.28 8.77
C GLU A 181 -15.25 0.84 8.72
N ALA A 182 -15.73 0.11 9.72
CA ALA A 182 -17.10 -0.38 9.78
C ALA A 182 -18.13 0.72 10.15
N HIS A 183 -17.67 1.79 10.79
CA HIS A 183 -18.56 2.86 11.25
C HIS A 183 -18.52 4.07 10.31
N SER A 184 -19.70 4.69 10.15
CA SER A 184 -19.86 5.93 9.38
C SER A 184 -19.90 7.14 10.31
N TYR A 185 -19.12 8.14 9.99
CA TYR A 185 -19.25 9.47 10.59
C TYR A 185 -20.39 10.23 9.92
N LYS A 186 -21.30 10.76 10.72
CA LYS A 186 -22.41 11.58 10.27
C LYS A 186 -22.41 12.87 11.10
N PRO A 187 -22.02 13.99 10.49
CA PRO A 187 -22.05 15.26 11.20
C PRO A 187 -23.49 15.62 11.60
N THR A 188 -23.65 16.22 12.76
CA THR A 188 -24.93 16.75 13.23
C THR A 188 -25.20 18.07 12.51
N TYR A 189 -26.35 18.16 11.88
CA TYR A 189 -26.80 19.38 11.22
C TYR A 189 -27.87 20.07 12.05
N VAL A 190 -27.65 21.34 12.33
CA VAL A 190 -28.62 22.18 13.04
C VAL A 190 -29.32 23.07 12.02
N GLY A 191 -30.63 22.93 11.89
CA GLY A 191 -31.43 23.76 11.01
C GLY A 191 -32.15 22.99 9.89
N ARG A 192 -32.87 23.74 9.05
CA ARG A 192 -33.56 23.20 7.87
C ARG A 192 -32.59 23.21 6.69
N VAL A 193 -32.47 22.10 6.04
CA VAL A 193 -31.66 21.92 4.82
C VAL A 193 -32.57 21.77 3.61
N GLU A 194 -32.11 22.27 2.47
CA GLU A 194 -32.86 22.19 1.21
C GLU A 194 -32.60 20.89 0.47
N VAL A 195 -31.39 20.33 0.60
CA VAL A 195 -30.95 19.14 -0.09
C VAL A 195 -30.46 18.10 0.93
N VAL A 196 -30.88 16.85 0.73
CA VAL A 196 -30.44 15.71 1.54
C VAL A 196 -29.87 14.63 0.62
N ALA A 197 -28.62 14.21 0.86
CA ALA A 197 -28.05 13.04 0.24
C ALA A 197 -28.25 11.83 1.16
N LEU A 198 -28.88 10.77 0.65
CA LEU A 198 -29.19 9.56 1.41
C LEU A 198 -29.18 8.33 0.52
N PRO A 199 -28.95 7.13 1.08
CA PRO A 199 -29.08 5.89 0.35
C PRO A 199 -30.53 5.65 -0.10
N MET A 200 -30.71 5.10 -1.31
CA MET A 200 -32.04 4.82 -1.86
C MET A 200 -32.97 4.07 -0.88
N PRO A 201 -32.57 3.06 -0.10
CA PRO A 201 -33.44 2.40 0.86
C PRO A 201 -33.94 3.29 2.02
N GLN A 202 -33.32 4.45 2.25
CA GLN A 202 -33.74 5.41 3.28
C GLN A 202 -34.81 6.39 2.81
N LEU A 203 -35.31 6.25 1.58
CA LEU A 203 -36.42 7.03 1.05
C LEU A 203 -37.77 6.66 1.68
N TYR A 204 -37.89 5.48 2.31
CA TYR A 204 -39.13 5.04 2.97
C TYR A 204 -39.61 6.05 4.01
N GLY A 205 -40.87 6.46 3.88
CA GLY A 205 -41.51 7.40 4.80
C GLY A 205 -41.04 8.84 4.72
N ARG A 206 -40.31 9.21 3.65
CA ARG A 206 -39.84 10.59 3.43
C ARG A 206 -40.74 11.33 2.46
N GLU A 207 -41.13 12.53 2.83
CA GLU A 207 -41.82 13.49 1.95
C GLU A 207 -40.78 14.39 1.30
N LEU A 208 -40.46 14.14 0.04
CA LEU A 208 -39.51 14.90 -0.74
C LEU A 208 -40.21 15.47 -1.98
N GLY A 209 -39.98 16.74 -2.29
CA GLY A 209 -40.55 17.42 -3.47
C GLY A 209 -39.95 16.91 -4.79
N ALA A 210 -38.66 16.56 -4.77
CA ALA A 210 -37.93 16.04 -5.92
C ALA A 210 -36.85 15.07 -5.47
N VAL A 211 -36.51 14.11 -6.33
CA VAL A 211 -35.44 13.14 -6.11
C VAL A 211 -34.50 13.14 -7.31
N VAL A 212 -33.22 13.16 -7.04
CA VAL A 212 -32.16 12.93 -8.03
C VAL A 212 -31.50 11.60 -7.69
N LEU A 213 -31.66 10.62 -8.56
CA LEU A 213 -31.06 9.29 -8.38
C LEU A 213 -29.83 9.15 -9.27
N ALA A 214 -28.66 9.09 -8.67
CA ALA A 214 -27.40 8.97 -9.36
C ALA A 214 -26.83 7.55 -9.25
N GLY A 215 -25.94 7.16 -10.18
CA GLY A 215 -25.27 5.86 -10.16
C GLY A 215 -26.15 4.71 -10.67
N CYS A 216 -27.08 4.99 -11.58
CA CYS A 216 -27.97 3.99 -12.17
C CYS A 216 -27.32 3.23 -13.33
N ASP A 217 -26.06 2.87 -13.21
CA ASP A 217 -25.35 1.97 -14.12
C ASP A 217 -25.38 0.50 -13.63
N ALA A 218 -25.06 -0.43 -14.52
CA ALA A 218 -25.13 -1.87 -14.26
C ALA A 218 -24.18 -2.37 -13.15
N VAL A 219 -23.19 -1.56 -12.76
CA VAL A 219 -22.26 -1.91 -11.67
C VAL A 219 -22.84 -1.54 -10.31
N HIS A 220 -23.61 -0.46 -10.23
CA HIS A 220 -24.09 0.08 -8.96
C HIS A 220 -25.55 -0.25 -8.67
N LEU A 221 -26.35 -0.59 -9.69
CA LEU A 221 -27.76 -0.90 -9.52
C LEU A 221 -28.19 -2.10 -10.39
N PRO A 222 -28.66 -3.23 -9.83
CA PRO A 222 -28.77 -3.48 -8.39
C PRO A 222 -27.41 -3.49 -7.70
N ALA A 223 -27.38 -2.95 -6.49
CA ALA A 223 -26.16 -3.04 -5.71
C ALA A 223 -25.80 -4.52 -5.56
N HIS A 224 -24.68 -4.91 -6.13
CA HIS A 224 -24.15 -6.24 -5.86
C HIS A 224 -23.83 -6.27 -4.37
N VAL A 225 -24.61 -7.03 -3.61
CA VAL A 225 -24.25 -7.36 -2.24
C VAL A 225 -22.97 -8.16 -2.38
N ALA A 226 -21.84 -7.45 -2.24
CA ALA A 226 -20.54 -8.08 -2.33
C ALA A 226 -20.56 -9.27 -1.38
N ASN A 227 -20.29 -10.47 -1.91
CA ASN A 227 -20.17 -11.71 -1.13
C ASN A 227 -18.90 -11.67 -0.23
N ALA A 228 -18.55 -10.50 0.30
CA ALA A 228 -17.50 -10.29 1.27
C ALA A 228 -17.86 -10.83 2.68
N SER A 229 -18.87 -11.66 2.76
CA SER A 229 -19.21 -12.34 4.01
C SER A 229 -18.33 -13.57 4.19
N ILE A 230 -17.71 -13.68 5.37
CA ILE A 230 -17.02 -14.92 5.81
C ILE A 230 -17.99 -16.11 5.91
N TRP A 231 -19.30 -15.86 5.89
CA TRP A 231 -20.35 -16.86 6.02
C TRP A 231 -20.87 -17.31 4.66
N THR A 232 -20.99 -18.62 4.46
CA THR A 232 -21.67 -19.18 3.28
C THR A 232 -23.15 -18.81 3.28
N PRO A 233 -23.87 -18.85 2.13
CA PRO A 233 -25.31 -18.59 2.09
C PRO A 233 -26.10 -19.43 3.09
N ALA A 234 -25.79 -20.73 3.22
CA ALA A 234 -26.44 -21.62 4.18
C ALA A 234 -26.19 -21.22 5.64
N GLN A 235 -24.96 -20.79 5.97
CA GLN A 235 -24.64 -20.30 7.30
C GLN A 235 -25.35 -18.98 7.59
N ARG A 236 -25.43 -18.06 6.61
CA ARG A 236 -26.19 -16.81 6.75
C ARG A 236 -27.66 -17.08 7.09
N THR A 237 -28.31 -18.00 6.36
CA THR A 237 -29.69 -18.40 6.64
C THR A 237 -29.82 -18.99 8.04
N ALA A 238 -28.90 -19.90 8.45
CA ALA A 238 -28.92 -20.49 9.78
C ALA A 238 -28.70 -19.47 10.92
N LEU A 239 -28.00 -18.39 10.65
CA LEU A 239 -27.76 -17.29 11.59
C LEU A 239 -28.85 -16.21 11.56
N GLY A 240 -29.88 -16.36 10.72
CA GLY A 240 -30.92 -15.34 10.53
C GLY A 240 -30.40 -14.04 9.90
N LEU A 241 -29.30 -14.11 9.17
CA LEU A 241 -28.76 -12.99 8.43
C LEU A 241 -29.46 -12.86 7.08
N GLU A 242 -29.63 -11.63 6.62
CA GLU A 242 -30.26 -11.33 5.33
C GLU A 242 -29.59 -12.08 4.17
N SER A 243 -30.38 -12.74 3.33
CA SER A 243 -29.91 -13.39 2.10
C SER A 243 -29.62 -12.37 0.99
N ALA A 244 -28.87 -12.77 -0.04
CA ALA A 244 -28.64 -11.93 -1.21
C ALA A 244 -29.94 -11.62 -1.98
N GLU A 245 -30.89 -12.56 -1.98
CA GLU A 245 -32.20 -12.40 -2.61
C GLU A 245 -33.05 -11.37 -1.87
N GLU A 246 -33.10 -11.44 -0.53
CA GLU A 246 -33.82 -10.48 0.31
C GLU A 246 -33.23 -9.07 0.16
N ALA A 247 -31.90 -8.95 0.12
CA ALA A 247 -31.22 -7.67 -0.11
C ALA A 247 -31.53 -7.10 -1.51
N THR A 248 -31.56 -7.96 -2.53
CA THR A 248 -31.91 -7.56 -3.91
C THR A 248 -33.38 -7.15 -3.99
N GLN A 249 -34.28 -7.89 -3.34
CA GLN A 249 -35.69 -7.54 -3.30
C GLN A 249 -35.92 -6.20 -2.59
N ARG A 250 -35.28 -5.98 -1.47
CA ARG A 250 -35.36 -4.70 -0.75
C ARG A 250 -34.84 -3.53 -1.59
N ALA A 251 -33.76 -3.74 -2.35
CA ALA A 251 -33.24 -2.73 -3.26
C ALA A 251 -34.22 -2.46 -4.41
N TYR A 252 -34.89 -3.50 -4.92
CA TYR A 252 -35.92 -3.35 -5.95
C TYR A 252 -37.16 -2.61 -5.42
N ASP A 253 -37.59 -2.91 -4.21
CA ASP A 253 -38.73 -2.22 -3.57
C ASP A 253 -38.43 -0.73 -3.38
N ALA A 254 -37.19 -0.40 -2.97
CA ALA A 254 -36.74 0.98 -2.86
C ALA A 254 -36.67 1.68 -4.23
N TRP A 255 -36.26 0.96 -5.29
CA TRP A 255 -36.32 1.45 -6.67
C TRP A 255 -37.75 1.76 -7.08
N CYS A 256 -38.69 0.83 -6.88
CA CYS A 256 -40.11 1.04 -7.18
C CYS A 256 -40.71 2.23 -6.42
N LEU A 257 -40.32 2.41 -5.16
CA LEU A 257 -40.72 3.60 -4.38
C LEU A 257 -40.15 4.89 -4.99
N THR A 258 -38.90 4.88 -5.43
CA THR A 258 -38.26 6.05 -6.05
C THR A 258 -39.01 6.51 -7.30
N LEU A 259 -39.55 5.57 -8.08
CA LEU A 259 -40.33 5.89 -9.28
C LEU A 259 -41.70 6.57 -9.01
N GLN A 260 -42.13 6.63 -7.74
CA GLN A 260 -43.40 7.24 -7.33
C GLN A 260 -43.27 8.72 -6.96
N PHE A 261 -42.05 9.25 -6.88
CA PHE A 261 -41.85 10.67 -6.56
C PHE A 261 -42.33 11.56 -7.72
N PRO A 262 -42.97 12.69 -7.42
CA PRO A 262 -43.57 13.58 -8.45
C PRO A 262 -42.55 14.18 -9.39
N GLN A 263 -41.32 14.42 -8.92
CA GLN A 263 -40.20 14.86 -9.74
C GLN A 263 -39.01 13.93 -9.50
N LEU A 264 -38.55 13.28 -10.56
CA LEU A 264 -37.48 12.30 -10.51
C LEU A 264 -36.54 12.46 -11.69
N ASP A 265 -35.27 12.73 -11.39
CA ASP A 265 -34.19 12.69 -12.36
C ASP A 265 -33.30 11.48 -12.10
N ILE A 266 -33.04 10.69 -13.14
CA ILE A 266 -32.22 9.47 -13.06
C ILE A 266 -30.96 9.66 -13.88
N PHE A 267 -29.80 9.52 -13.24
CA PHE A 267 -28.48 9.66 -13.87
C PHE A 267 -27.69 8.35 -13.83
N TRP A 268 -27.06 8.04 -14.95
CA TRP A 268 -26.11 6.95 -15.05
C TRP A 268 -24.88 7.38 -15.84
N ARG A 269 -23.74 6.75 -15.61
CA ARG A 269 -22.50 7.07 -16.31
C ARG A 269 -22.42 6.29 -17.60
N GLN A 270 -22.04 6.93 -18.68
CA GLN A 270 -21.78 6.28 -19.98
C GLN A 270 -20.37 5.70 -20.05
N THR A 271 -19.43 6.28 -19.30
CA THR A 271 -18.04 5.83 -19.25
C THR A 271 -17.51 5.93 -17.81
N ASP A 272 -16.54 5.06 -17.48
CA ASP A 272 -15.71 5.14 -16.27
C ASP A 272 -14.26 4.96 -16.70
N GLY A 273 -13.53 6.08 -16.84
CA GLY A 273 -12.27 6.10 -17.57
C GLY A 273 -12.49 5.68 -19.04
N ASP A 274 -11.77 4.65 -19.47
CA ASP A 274 -11.85 4.12 -20.84
C ASP A 274 -12.93 3.02 -21.00
N GLN A 275 -13.61 2.64 -19.93
CA GLN A 275 -14.64 1.61 -19.97
C GLN A 275 -16.01 2.18 -20.29
N VAL A 276 -16.69 1.59 -21.27
CA VAL A 276 -18.08 1.90 -21.59
C VAL A 276 -18.98 1.24 -20.55
N MET A 277 -19.82 2.05 -19.88
CA MET A 277 -20.76 1.59 -18.87
C MET A 277 -22.12 1.33 -19.50
N GLN A 278 -22.82 0.32 -19.00
CA GLN A 278 -24.20 0.01 -19.39
C GLN A 278 -25.18 0.59 -18.35
N PRO A 279 -26.39 1.01 -18.79
CA PRO A 279 -27.44 1.39 -17.85
C PRO A 279 -27.83 0.20 -16.97
N ALA A 280 -28.31 0.49 -15.77
CA ALA A 280 -28.82 -0.54 -14.88
C ALA A 280 -29.93 -1.37 -15.56
N PRO A 281 -29.99 -2.71 -15.32
CA PRO A 281 -31.06 -3.55 -15.89
C PRO A 281 -32.47 -3.04 -15.59
N TRP A 282 -32.71 -2.54 -14.38
CA TRP A 282 -34.02 -1.98 -14.01
C TRP A 282 -34.37 -0.71 -14.77
N LEU A 283 -33.37 0.11 -15.09
CA LEU A 283 -33.56 1.29 -15.93
C LEU A 283 -33.86 0.89 -17.38
N SER A 284 -33.19 -0.12 -17.91
CA SER A 284 -33.44 -0.64 -19.26
C SER A 284 -34.87 -1.17 -19.42
N LEU A 285 -35.45 -1.79 -18.37
CA LEU A 285 -36.84 -2.25 -18.39
C LEU A 285 -37.84 -1.09 -18.55
N LEU A 286 -37.55 0.09 -18.01
CA LEU A 286 -38.41 1.27 -18.18
C LEU A 286 -38.39 1.81 -19.62
N THR A 287 -37.30 1.59 -20.36
CA THR A 287 -37.12 2.12 -21.72
C THR A 287 -37.60 1.13 -22.80
N THR A 288 -37.74 -0.16 -22.47
CA THR A 288 -38.16 -1.22 -23.41
C THR A 288 -39.68 -1.43 -23.47
N GLY A 289 -40.47 -0.71 -22.66
CA GLY A 289 -41.91 -0.76 -22.71
C GLY A 289 -42.46 -0.48 -24.09
N THR A 290 -43.20 -1.40 -24.68
CA THR A 290 -43.68 -1.43 -26.06
C THR A 290 -44.48 -0.19 -26.42
N ALA A 291 -44.22 0.32 -27.63
CA ALA A 291 -44.85 1.50 -28.22
C ALA A 291 -46.40 1.38 -28.46
N ASP A 292 -47.02 0.27 -28.09
CA ASP A 292 -48.42 -0.05 -28.39
C ASP A 292 -49.41 0.17 -27.23
N ASP A 293 -48.91 0.50 -26.04
CA ASP A 293 -49.81 0.77 -24.92
C ASP A 293 -50.20 2.24 -24.85
N LYS A 294 -51.43 2.54 -25.31
CA LYS A 294 -52.04 3.88 -25.30
C LYS A 294 -52.13 4.53 -23.92
N HIS A 295 -51.77 3.82 -22.87
CA HIS A 295 -51.76 4.24 -21.46
C HIS A 295 -50.35 4.24 -20.87
N SER A 296 -49.30 3.95 -21.64
CA SER A 296 -47.96 4.03 -21.13
C SER A 296 -47.58 5.51 -20.88
N THR A 297 -47.38 5.83 -19.65
CA THR A 297 -46.69 7.06 -19.24
C THR A 297 -45.34 7.05 -19.98
N ARG A 298 -45.23 7.84 -21.06
CA ARG A 298 -43.98 7.98 -21.81
C ARG A 298 -42.93 8.56 -20.86
N TRP A 299 -42.04 7.71 -20.40
CA TRP A 299 -40.81 8.20 -19.77
C TRP A 299 -40.11 9.12 -20.77
N PRO A 300 -39.72 10.33 -20.36
CA PRO A 300 -39.05 11.23 -21.28
C PRO A 300 -37.80 10.57 -21.82
N VAL A 301 -37.58 10.75 -23.13
CA VAL A 301 -36.39 10.24 -23.82
C VAL A 301 -35.14 10.64 -23.03
N MET A 302 -34.31 9.66 -22.67
CA MET A 302 -33.03 9.91 -22.02
C MET A 302 -32.20 10.85 -22.89
N ARG A 303 -31.90 12.02 -22.39
CA ARG A 303 -31.03 12.98 -23.06
C ARG A 303 -29.68 12.92 -22.39
N PRO A 304 -28.57 12.90 -23.15
CA PRO A 304 -27.28 13.15 -22.54
C PRO A 304 -27.36 14.52 -21.84
N VAL A 305 -27.04 14.57 -20.56
CA VAL A 305 -26.85 15.85 -19.86
C VAL A 305 -25.55 16.41 -20.43
N VAL A 306 -25.70 17.25 -21.45
CA VAL A 306 -24.61 18.12 -21.86
C VAL A 306 -24.61 19.23 -20.81
N ASP A 307 -23.53 19.42 -20.14
CA ASP A 307 -23.33 20.49 -19.15
C ASP A 307 -23.29 21.85 -19.88
N SER A 308 -24.46 22.23 -20.43
CA SER A 308 -24.63 23.43 -21.26
C SER A 308 -25.01 24.67 -20.47
N THR A 309 -25.17 24.54 -19.14
CA THR A 309 -25.74 25.64 -18.33
C THR A 309 -24.81 26.15 -17.24
N ASP A 310 -23.66 25.57 -17.02
CA ASP A 310 -22.66 26.16 -16.16
C ASP A 310 -21.84 27.20 -16.96
N GLU A 311 -22.41 28.41 -17.08
CA GLU A 311 -21.71 29.56 -17.71
C GLU A 311 -20.32 29.82 -17.08
N ARG A 312 -20.08 29.30 -15.89
CA ARG A 312 -18.79 29.37 -15.22
C ARG A 312 -17.75 28.44 -15.85
N HIS A 313 -18.18 27.40 -16.57
CA HIS A 313 -17.31 26.45 -17.27
C HIS A 313 -17.26 26.66 -18.79
N THR A 314 -18.05 27.59 -19.35
CA THR A 314 -17.98 27.99 -20.76
C THR A 314 -16.82 28.93 -21.09
N ARG A 315 -15.88 29.20 -20.19
CA ARG A 315 -14.53 29.42 -20.67
C ARG A 315 -14.10 28.10 -21.29
N SER A 316 -14.22 28.01 -22.60
CA SER A 316 -13.37 27.16 -23.40
C SER A 316 -11.95 27.47 -22.96
N LEU A 317 -11.51 26.80 -21.91
CA LEU A 317 -10.09 26.64 -21.70
C LEU A 317 -9.69 25.92 -22.95
N THR A 318 -9.19 26.68 -23.93
CA THR A 318 -8.42 26.09 -25.04
C THR A 318 -7.47 25.16 -24.31
N HIS A 319 -7.74 23.87 -24.38
CA HIS A 319 -6.90 22.86 -23.79
C HIS A 319 -5.58 23.03 -24.51
N THR A 320 -4.67 23.78 -23.90
CA THR A 320 -3.32 23.91 -24.42
C THR A 320 -2.67 22.60 -24.05
N PRO A 321 -2.45 21.72 -25.03
CA PRO A 321 -1.84 20.44 -24.75
C PRO A 321 -0.51 20.67 -24.05
N THR A 322 -0.21 19.88 -23.05
CA THR A 322 1.06 19.98 -22.37
C THR A 322 2.13 19.33 -23.24
N GLN A 323 3.23 20.02 -23.43
CA GLN A 323 4.37 19.44 -24.13
C GLN A 323 5.00 18.33 -23.27
N THR A 324 5.52 17.30 -23.92
CA THR A 324 6.32 16.27 -23.27
C THR A 324 7.44 16.93 -22.46
N PRO A 325 7.49 16.74 -21.13
CA PRO A 325 8.52 17.39 -20.33
C PRO A 325 9.91 16.91 -20.73
N ALA A 326 10.79 17.85 -20.94
CA ALA A 326 12.21 17.62 -21.25
C ALA A 326 13.05 18.66 -20.49
N THR A 327 13.98 18.22 -19.69
CA THR A 327 14.83 19.12 -18.87
C THR A 327 16.24 18.56 -18.76
N PRO A 328 17.28 19.41 -18.75
CA PRO A 328 18.64 18.95 -18.41
C PRO A 328 18.76 18.61 -16.93
N MET A 329 19.59 17.65 -16.60
CA MET A 329 19.84 17.27 -15.20
C MET A 329 20.52 18.39 -14.39
N GLY A 330 21.43 19.15 -15.03
CA GLY A 330 22.17 20.24 -14.37
C GLY A 330 22.88 19.78 -13.08
N THR A 331 22.72 20.55 -12.02
CA THR A 331 23.35 20.29 -10.71
C THR A 331 22.72 19.15 -9.91
N VAL A 332 21.57 18.62 -10.36
CA VAL A 332 20.89 17.51 -9.67
C VAL A 332 21.31 16.13 -10.19
N LEU A 333 22.29 16.07 -11.10
CA LEU A 333 22.85 14.80 -11.56
C LEU A 333 23.55 14.09 -10.39
N PRO A 334 23.12 12.88 -9.98
CA PRO A 334 23.75 12.18 -8.86
C PRO A 334 25.16 11.70 -9.23
N THR A 335 26.05 11.63 -8.26
CA THR A 335 27.41 11.09 -8.43
C THR A 335 27.50 9.59 -8.20
N ARG A 336 26.39 8.99 -7.69
CA ARG A 336 26.29 7.55 -7.41
C ARG A 336 25.08 6.98 -8.11
N LEU A 337 25.24 5.80 -8.71
CA LEU A 337 24.23 5.15 -9.53
C LEU A 337 24.02 3.70 -9.06
N SER A 338 22.78 3.34 -8.73
CA SER A 338 22.39 1.96 -8.44
C SER A 338 21.76 1.28 -9.67
N ALA A 339 21.62 -0.05 -9.65
CA ALA A 339 20.95 -0.80 -10.70
C ALA A 339 19.52 -0.27 -10.95
N SER A 340 18.74 -0.04 -9.88
CA SER A 340 17.38 0.51 -9.99
C SER A 340 17.33 1.93 -10.54
N ALA A 341 18.35 2.75 -10.22
CA ALA A 341 18.46 4.09 -10.76
C ALA A 341 18.77 4.08 -12.25
N TYR A 342 19.68 3.21 -12.69
CA TYR A 342 19.97 3.05 -14.12
C TYR A 342 18.79 2.46 -14.88
N GLN A 343 18.11 1.47 -14.31
CA GLN A 343 16.88 0.95 -14.88
C GLN A 343 15.84 2.05 -15.07
N ALA A 344 15.65 2.93 -14.07
CA ALA A 344 14.74 4.05 -14.20
C ALA A 344 15.14 5.04 -15.30
N LEU A 345 16.45 5.26 -15.53
CA LEU A 345 16.95 6.09 -16.63
C LEU A 345 16.63 5.47 -17.99
N ARG A 346 16.77 4.17 -18.13
CA ARG A 346 16.43 3.44 -19.35
C ARG A 346 14.91 3.40 -19.61
N ASP A 347 14.14 3.08 -18.59
CA ASP A 347 12.69 3.00 -18.68
C ASP A 347 12.06 4.35 -19.06
N CYS A 348 12.52 5.42 -18.38
CA CYS A 348 12.05 6.77 -18.61
C CYS A 348 13.03 7.79 -18.00
N PRO A 349 13.83 8.52 -18.83
CA PRO A 349 14.78 9.50 -18.33
C PRO A 349 14.18 10.57 -17.42
N TYR A 350 12.93 10.98 -17.65
CA TYR A 350 12.23 11.93 -16.79
C TYR A 350 11.89 11.33 -15.41
N ARG A 351 11.57 10.03 -15.35
CA ARG A 351 11.40 9.31 -14.07
C ARG A 351 12.71 9.28 -13.28
N PHE A 352 13.83 9.06 -13.94
CA PHE A 352 15.15 9.15 -13.30
C PHE A 352 15.40 10.55 -12.74
N PHE A 353 15.11 11.61 -13.52
CA PHE A 353 15.25 12.99 -13.05
C PHE A 353 14.43 13.26 -11.79
N THR A 354 13.16 12.86 -11.77
CA THR A 354 12.26 13.12 -10.63
C THR A 354 12.67 12.32 -9.39
N HIS A 355 12.97 11.04 -9.52
CA HIS A 355 13.22 10.16 -8.37
C HIS A 355 14.66 10.23 -7.86
N TYR A 356 15.64 10.35 -8.75
CA TYR A 356 17.08 10.29 -8.39
C TYR A 356 17.77 11.63 -8.48
N GLY A 357 17.35 12.52 -9.36
CA GLY A 357 17.81 13.90 -9.42
C GLY A 357 17.16 14.75 -8.34
N LEU A 358 15.86 14.97 -8.44
CA LEU A 358 15.10 15.78 -7.49
C LEU A 358 14.79 15.06 -6.17
N ARG A 359 14.97 13.74 -6.10
CA ARG A 359 14.69 12.88 -4.95
C ARG A 359 13.22 12.93 -4.49
N LEU A 360 12.32 13.17 -5.42
CA LEU A 360 10.88 13.15 -5.14
C LEU A 360 10.43 11.71 -4.91
N ARG A 361 9.72 11.49 -3.83
CA ARG A 361 9.12 10.20 -3.50
C ARG A 361 7.65 10.40 -3.24
N GLU A 362 6.87 9.41 -3.62
CA GLU A 362 5.47 9.34 -3.22
C GLU A 362 5.40 9.14 -1.71
N VAL A 363 4.52 9.88 -1.06
CA VAL A 363 4.23 9.66 0.36
C VAL A 363 3.43 8.38 0.45
N GLU A 364 3.90 7.43 1.24
CA GLU A 364 3.15 6.18 1.47
C GLU A 364 1.80 6.51 2.09
N GLU A 365 0.73 5.96 1.54
CA GLU A 365 -0.60 6.11 2.13
C GLU A 365 -0.63 5.49 3.53
N LEU A 366 -1.24 6.20 4.45
CA LEU A 366 -1.46 5.74 5.82
C LEU A 366 -2.31 4.47 5.81
N ALA A 367 -1.70 3.32 6.00
CA ALA A 367 -2.36 2.02 6.15
C ALA A 367 -2.65 1.22 4.86
N LEU A 368 -1.65 1.03 4.02
CA LEU A 368 -1.72 -0.10 3.08
C LEU A 368 -1.62 -1.42 3.87
N PRO A 369 -2.50 -2.40 3.58
CA PRO A 369 -2.33 -3.73 4.15
C PRO A 369 -0.98 -4.31 3.71
N PRO A 370 -0.33 -5.13 4.54
CA PRO A 370 0.93 -5.76 4.17
C PRO A 370 0.76 -6.62 2.90
N GLY A 371 1.76 -6.53 2.03
CA GLY A 371 1.69 -7.12 0.70
C GLY A 371 2.94 -7.90 0.29
N ALA A 372 3.01 -8.21 -1.00
CA ALA A 372 4.13 -8.97 -1.58
C ALA A 372 5.51 -8.32 -1.33
N ARG A 373 5.58 -6.99 -1.24
CA ARG A 373 6.82 -6.26 -0.93
C ARG A 373 7.29 -6.54 0.51
N ASP A 374 6.37 -6.55 1.47
CA ASP A 374 6.70 -6.81 2.87
C ASP A 374 7.16 -8.25 3.06
N PHE A 375 6.50 -9.17 2.36
CA PHE A 375 6.91 -10.56 2.30
C PHE A 375 8.32 -10.71 1.71
N GLY A 376 8.62 -10.09 0.58
CA GLY A 376 9.95 -10.09 -0.02
C GLY A 376 11.01 -9.55 0.96
N ASN A 377 10.76 -8.41 1.57
CA ASN A 377 11.67 -7.80 2.54
C ASN A 377 11.91 -8.70 3.78
N TRP A 378 10.88 -9.40 4.24
CA TRP A 378 11.03 -10.35 5.33
C TRP A 378 11.89 -11.55 4.92
N ILE A 379 11.66 -12.15 3.74
CA ILE A 379 12.46 -13.25 3.22
C ILE A 379 13.94 -12.86 3.09
N HIS A 380 14.25 -11.70 2.49
CA HIS A 380 15.64 -11.23 2.37
C HIS A 380 16.31 -11.10 3.74
N ARG A 381 15.63 -10.49 4.72
CA ARG A 381 16.16 -10.40 6.10
C ARG A 381 16.37 -11.75 6.76
N THR A 382 15.44 -12.69 6.56
CA THR A 382 15.52 -14.04 7.10
C THR A 382 16.73 -14.79 6.54
N LEU A 383 16.91 -14.75 5.22
CA LEU A 383 18.04 -15.42 4.57
C LEU A 383 19.38 -14.76 4.90
N ALA A 384 19.43 -13.43 4.99
CA ALA A 384 20.61 -12.72 5.45
C ALA A 384 20.99 -13.14 6.88
N ALA A 385 20.03 -13.17 7.81
CA ALA A 385 20.26 -13.59 9.19
C ALA A 385 20.71 -15.07 9.28
N PHE A 386 20.14 -15.93 8.45
CA PHE A 386 20.52 -17.34 8.39
C PHE A 386 21.99 -17.52 7.97
N HIS A 387 22.46 -16.78 6.97
CA HIS A 387 23.84 -16.86 6.52
C HIS A 387 24.83 -16.11 7.43
N LEU A 388 24.38 -15.08 8.15
CA LEU A 388 25.19 -14.37 9.18
C LEU A 388 25.42 -15.22 10.44
N GLY A 389 24.40 -15.94 10.89
CA GLY A 389 24.39 -16.62 12.17
C GLY A 389 25.17 -17.93 12.26
N GLY A 390 25.91 -18.32 11.22
CA GLY A 390 26.68 -19.55 11.18
C GLY A 390 26.25 -20.50 10.07
N GLY A 391 25.55 -20.03 9.07
CA GLY A 391 25.19 -20.75 7.85
C GLY A 391 26.36 -21.09 6.93
N GLN A 392 27.58 -21.14 7.43
CA GLN A 392 28.65 -21.97 6.86
C GLN A 392 28.33 -23.42 7.26
N LEU A 393 27.44 -23.96 6.48
CA LEU A 393 27.07 -25.34 6.59
C LEU A 393 28.29 -26.14 6.17
N SER A 394 29.01 -26.69 7.14
CA SER A 394 29.96 -27.75 6.84
C SER A 394 29.18 -28.89 6.22
N HIS A 395 29.75 -29.63 5.30
CA HIS A 395 29.16 -30.85 4.71
C HIS A 395 28.60 -31.86 5.73
N SER A 396 28.79 -31.62 7.01
CA SER A 396 28.31 -32.40 8.14
C SER A 396 27.01 -31.91 8.77
N THR A 397 26.46 -30.76 8.36
CA THR A 397 25.26 -30.20 8.97
C THR A 397 24.03 -30.96 8.48
N THR A 398 23.26 -31.52 9.41
CA THR A 398 22.05 -32.27 9.07
C THR A 398 20.91 -31.31 8.63
N ARG A 399 20.04 -31.81 7.75
CA ARG A 399 18.85 -31.08 7.30
C ARG A 399 18.04 -30.50 8.46
N ALA A 400 17.86 -31.27 9.54
CA ALA A 400 17.10 -30.85 10.71
C ALA A 400 17.71 -29.63 11.41
N VAL A 401 19.03 -29.56 11.49
CA VAL A 401 19.72 -28.38 12.07
C VAL A 401 19.54 -27.15 11.19
N LEU A 402 19.54 -27.33 9.87
CA LEU A 402 19.27 -26.23 8.93
C LEU A 402 17.86 -25.68 9.06
N GLU A 403 16.87 -26.55 9.13
CA GLU A 403 15.46 -26.20 9.32
C GLU A 403 15.25 -25.47 10.62
N GLU A 404 15.82 -25.94 11.71
CA GLU A 404 15.74 -25.32 13.02
C GLU A 404 16.38 -23.92 13.01
N THR A 405 17.60 -23.80 12.46
CA THR A 405 18.32 -22.53 12.38
C THR A 405 17.54 -21.51 11.54
N LEU A 406 17.03 -21.92 10.38
CA LEU A 406 16.27 -21.03 9.50
C LEU A 406 14.93 -20.65 10.13
N SER A 407 14.30 -21.56 10.89
CA SER A 407 13.07 -21.27 11.64
C SER A 407 13.28 -20.26 12.77
N GLN A 408 14.45 -20.30 13.42
CA GLN A 408 14.80 -19.28 14.42
C GLN A 408 15.06 -17.92 13.76
N CYS A 409 15.71 -17.90 12.60
CA CYS A 409 15.96 -16.68 11.85
C CYS A 409 14.67 -16.05 11.31
N ASP A 410 13.72 -16.84 10.80
CA ASP A 410 12.47 -16.32 10.26
C ASP A 410 11.61 -15.67 11.35
N GLN A 411 11.54 -16.26 12.54
CA GLN A 411 10.85 -15.70 13.69
C GLN A 411 11.52 -14.42 14.19
N ALA A 412 12.85 -14.39 14.24
CA ALA A 412 13.61 -13.22 14.68
C ALA A 412 13.51 -12.05 13.67
N ALA A 413 13.48 -12.36 12.37
CA ALA A 413 13.41 -11.36 11.30
C ALA A 413 11.97 -10.84 11.05
N LEU A 414 10.94 -11.52 11.59
CA LEU A 414 9.53 -11.14 11.40
C LEU A 414 9.16 -9.97 12.30
N PRO A 415 8.81 -8.80 11.76
CA PRO A 415 8.31 -7.70 12.57
C PRO A 415 7.01 -8.09 13.29
N SER A 416 6.87 -7.68 14.54
CA SER A 416 5.66 -7.93 15.32
C SER A 416 4.39 -7.36 14.66
N THR A 417 4.53 -6.25 13.92
CA THR A 417 3.46 -5.64 13.13
C THR A 417 2.95 -6.52 12.02
N LEU A 418 3.81 -7.32 11.39
CA LEU A 418 3.43 -8.27 10.34
C LEU A 418 2.97 -9.62 10.93
N ALA A 419 3.59 -10.06 12.02
CA ALA A 419 3.27 -11.34 12.66
C ALA A 419 1.82 -11.43 13.14
N GLU A 420 1.25 -10.30 13.55
CA GLU A 420 -0.11 -10.21 14.09
C GLU A 420 -1.13 -9.66 13.07
N ASP A 421 -0.70 -9.32 11.85
CA ASP A 421 -1.58 -8.77 10.83
C ASP A 421 -2.31 -9.89 10.08
N PRO A 422 -3.66 -9.92 10.09
CA PRO A 422 -4.43 -10.94 9.39
C PRO A 422 -4.16 -11.00 7.89
N ASP A 423 -3.87 -9.86 7.26
CA ASP A 423 -3.61 -9.78 5.81
C ASP A 423 -2.24 -10.38 5.45
N PHE A 424 -1.36 -10.56 6.42
CA PHE A 424 -0.06 -11.20 6.23
C PHE A 424 -0.09 -12.74 6.43
N LEU A 425 -1.14 -13.28 7.03
CA LEU A 425 -1.27 -14.74 7.27
C LEU A 425 -1.09 -15.61 6.02
N PRO A 426 -1.61 -15.26 4.82
CA PRO A 426 -1.39 -16.05 3.62
C PRO A 426 0.08 -16.18 3.23
N TYR A 427 0.87 -15.14 3.48
CA TYR A 427 2.32 -15.13 3.25
C TYR A 427 3.04 -16.03 4.24
N LEU A 428 2.71 -15.94 5.54
CA LEU A 428 3.25 -16.82 6.56
C LEU A 428 2.93 -18.30 6.28
N ALA A 429 1.71 -18.58 5.82
CA ALA A 429 1.27 -19.94 5.48
C ALA A 429 2.03 -20.53 4.27
N SER A 430 2.54 -19.69 3.37
CA SER A 430 3.32 -20.13 2.21
C SER A 430 4.78 -20.42 2.55
N TRP A 431 5.31 -19.81 3.61
CA TRP A 431 6.73 -19.85 3.94
C TRP A 431 7.30 -21.25 4.19
N PRO A 432 6.67 -22.18 4.95
CA PRO A 432 7.26 -23.50 5.20
C PRO A 432 7.64 -24.24 3.92
N ALA A 433 6.79 -24.21 2.90
CA ALA A 433 7.07 -24.86 1.63
C ALA A 433 8.20 -24.17 0.85
N LEU A 434 8.27 -22.83 0.91
CA LEU A 434 9.36 -22.07 0.28
C LEU A 434 10.69 -22.29 1.00
N ARG A 435 10.66 -22.33 2.33
CA ARG A 435 11.81 -22.67 3.17
C ARG A 435 12.40 -24.02 2.81
N ASP A 436 11.55 -25.04 2.72
CA ASP A 436 11.97 -26.39 2.37
C ASP A 436 12.58 -26.43 0.96
N GLY A 437 11.95 -25.76 -0.01
CA GLY A 437 12.49 -25.62 -1.36
C GLY A 437 13.84 -24.87 -1.40
N TYR A 438 14.01 -23.85 -0.58
CA TYR A 438 15.29 -23.14 -0.46
C TYR A 438 16.39 -24.05 0.10
N LEU A 439 16.11 -24.81 1.14
CA LEU A 439 17.07 -25.73 1.74
C LEU A 439 17.45 -26.87 0.79
N ASP A 440 16.52 -27.39 -0.02
CA ASP A 440 16.81 -28.36 -1.07
C ASP A 440 17.74 -27.79 -2.13
N TRP A 441 17.47 -26.56 -2.55
CA TRP A 441 18.33 -25.84 -3.46
C TRP A 441 19.74 -25.64 -2.87
N LEU A 442 19.81 -25.17 -1.62
CA LEU A 442 21.08 -24.91 -0.92
C LEU A 442 21.94 -26.15 -0.85
N GLN A 443 21.38 -27.27 -0.43
CA GLN A 443 22.11 -28.54 -0.37
C GLN A 443 22.62 -28.99 -1.75
N THR A 444 21.82 -28.82 -2.79
CA THR A 444 22.21 -29.14 -4.16
C THR A 444 23.33 -28.20 -4.65
N HIS A 445 23.24 -26.93 -4.34
CA HIS A 445 24.21 -25.91 -4.74
C HIS A 445 25.58 -26.13 -4.08
N GLU A 446 25.58 -26.46 -2.78
CA GLU A 446 26.79 -26.80 -2.04
C GLU A 446 27.39 -28.13 -2.50
N ALA A 447 26.56 -29.12 -2.82
CA ALA A 447 27.02 -30.38 -3.39
C ALA A 447 27.70 -30.20 -4.76
N ASN A 448 27.35 -29.13 -5.50
CA ASN A 448 28.00 -28.73 -6.74
C ASN A 448 29.32 -27.96 -6.50
N GLY A 449 29.78 -27.84 -5.26
CA GLY A 449 31.07 -27.23 -4.92
C GLY A 449 31.03 -25.74 -4.69
N PHE A 450 29.85 -25.12 -4.59
CA PHE A 450 29.72 -23.73 -4.23
C PHE A 450 29.63 -23.55 -2.72
N SER A 451 30.23 -22.48 -2.22
CA SER A 451 30.16 -22.07 -0.82
C SER A 451 29.92 -20.56 -0.71
N VAL A 452 29.25 -20.13 0.34
CA VAL A 452 28.99 -18.71 0.59
C VAL A 452 30.28 -17.96 0.80
N ASP A 453 30.54 -16.96 -0.02
CA ASP A 453 31.65 -16.00 0.16
C ASP A 453 31.16 -14.79 0.98
N SER A 454 30.01 -14.23 0.58
CA SER A 454 29.43 -13.07 1.26
C SER A 454 27.93 -12.93 0.95
N HIS A 455 27.22 -12.19 1.80
CA HIS A 455 25.79 -11.91 1.66
C HIS A 455 25.51 -10.47 2.08
N GLU A 456 24.44 -9.86 1.51
CA GLU A 456 24.05 -8.46 1.74
C GLU A 456 25.28 -7.53 1.69
N THR A 457 26.19 -7.78 0.76
CA THR A 457 27.46 -7.08 0.71
C THR A 457 27.35 -5.84 -0.16
N PRO A 458 27.61 -4.66 0.40
CA PRO A 458 27.69 -3.44 -0.39
C PRO A 458 28.98 -3.47 -1.24
N ILE A 459 28.80 -3.21 -2.52
CA ILE A 459 29.90 -3.14 -3.50
C ILE A 459 29.82 -1.80 -4.22
N GLU A 460 30.99 -1.22 -4.45
CA GLU A 460 31.13 0.01 -5.20
C GLU A 460 32.23 -0.13 -6.26
N ARG A 461 32.02 0.53 -7.39
CA ARG A 461 32.99 0.62 -8.48
C ARG A 461 32.96 2.02 -9.08
N VAL A 462 34.11 2.69 -9.10
CA VAL A 462 34.31 3.90 -9.90
C VAL A 462 34.50 3.49 -11.36
N ILE A 463 33.71 4.00 -12.29
CA ILE A 463 33.76 3.60 -13.71
C ILE A 463 34.45 4.65 -14.60
N ALA A 464 34.52 5.87 -14.15
CA ALA A 464 35.23 6.95 -14.87
C ALA A 464 35.74 7.96 -13.87
N GLU A 465 37.08 8.03 -13.70
CA GLU A 465 37.73 8.95 -12.76
C GLU A 465 37.40 10.41 -13.10
N ASP A 466 37.38 10.74 -14.40
CA ASP A 466 37.07 12.08 -14.90
C ASP A 466 35.57 12.47 -14.70
N SER A 467 34.67 11.54 -14.64
CA SER A 467 33.23 11.80 -14.47
C SER A 467 32.76 11.80 -13.02
N GLY A 468 33.59 11.29 -12.10
CA GLY A 468 33.24 11.12 -10.69
C GLY A 468 32.06 10.16 -10.43
N LEU A 469 31.69 9.30 -11.40
CA LEU A 469 30.58 8.37 -11.28
C LEU A 469 30.97 7.08 -10.57
N THR A 470 30.28 6.79 -9.48
CA THR A 470 30.41 5.53 -8.73
C THR A 470 29.16 4.68 -8.90
N LEU A 471 29.32 3.47 -9.43
CA LEU A 471 28.29 2.43 -9.37
C LEU A 471 28.28 1.80 -7.99
N PHE A 472 27.11 1.57 -7.44
CA PHE A 472 26.97 0.91 -6.14
C PHE A 472 25.74 0.01 -6.09
N GLY A 473 25.82 -1.02 -5.25
CA GLY A 473 24.71 -1.93 -5.01
C GLY A 473 25.02 -2.87 -3.86
N THR A 474 23.99 -3.55 -3.41
CA THR A 474 24.09 -4.65 -2.45
C THR A 474 23.67 -5.90 -3.16
N VAL A 475 24.53 -6.91 -3.19
CA VAL A 475 24.22 -8.22 -3.75
C VAL A 475 23.72 -9.10 -2.62
N ASP A 476 22.57 -9.74 -2.80
CA ASP A 476 21.94 -10.53 -1.74
C ASP A 476 22.85 -11.67 -1.27
N ARG A 477 23.47 -12.37 -2.23
CA ARG A 477 24.40 -13.45 -1.93
C ARG A 477 25.47 -13.59 -3.02
N ILE A 478 26.70 -13.82 -2.61
CA ILE A 478 27.83 -14.16 -3.48
C ILE A 478 28.42 -15.47 -3.00
N ASP A 479 28.49 -16.44 -3.88
CA ASP A 479 29.12 -17.72 -3.60
C ASP A 479 30.38 -17.89 -4.44
N THR A 480 31.31 -18.70 -3.97
CA THR A 480 32.48 -19.13 -4.70
C THR A 480 32.48 -20.63 -4.88
N GLY A 481 32.87 -21.04 -6.06
CA GLY A 481 33.00 -22.44 -6.43
C GLY A 481 34.02 -22.62 -7.54
N THR A 482 34.01 -23.80 -8.18
CA THR A 482 34.77 -24.11 -9.38
C THR A 482 33.83 -24.61 -10.46
N ASP A 483 34.03 -24.13 -11.70
CA ASP A 483 33.28 -24.63 -12.83
C ASP A 483 33.76 -26.04 -13.26
N ALA A 484 33.15 -26.61 -14.29
CA ALA A 484 33.48 -27.93 -14.81
C ALA A 484 34.91 -28.01 -15.36
N GLU A 485 35.50 -26.88 -15.72
CA GLU A 485 36.87 -26.73 -16.23
C GLU A 485 37.91 -26.51 -15.10
N GLY A 486 37.47 -26.44 -13.83
CA GLY A 486 38.31 -26.20 -12.66
C GLY A 486 38.68 -24.75 -12.42
N LYS A 487 38.02 -23.81 -13.13
CA LYS A 487 38.24 -22.38 -12.99
C LYS A 487 37.41 -21.82 -11.81
N ARG A 488 37.98 -20.94 -11.04
CA ARG A 488 37.25 -20.30 -9.92
C ARG A 488 36.09 -19.49 -10.44
N THR A 489 34.90 -19.77 -9.95
CA THR A 489 33.65 -19.09 -10.35
C THR A 489 33.02 -18.36 -9.17
N PHE A 490 32.60 -17.13 -9.41
CA PHE A 490 31.75 -16.39 -8.49
C PHE A 490 30.29 -16.47 -8.95
N ALA A 491 29.40 -16.94 -8.10
CA ALA A 491 27.96 -16.96 -8.36
C ALA A 491 27.29 -15.79 -7.62
N LEU A 492 26.80 -14.81 -8.38
CA LEU A 492 26.03 -13.68 -7.88
C LEU A 492 24.55 -14.07 -7.89
N ILE A 493 23.93 -14.09 -6.74
CA ILE A 493 22.56 -14.58 -6.56
C ILE A 493 21.71 -13.46 -5.98
N ASP A 494 20.57 -13.18 -6.63
CA ASP A 494 19.57 -12.21 -6.18
C ASP A 494 18.24 -12.94 -5.97
N TYR A 495 17.62 -12.75 -4.81
CA TYR A 495 16.40 -13.44 -4.43
C TYR A 495 15.17 -12.74 -4.99
N LYS A 496 14.24 -13.51 -5.56
CA LYS A 496 12.96 -13.01 -6.07
C LYS A 496 11.80 -13.80 -5.49
N THR A 497 10.79 -13.07 -5.01
CA THR A 497 9.55 -13.64 -4.47
C THR A 497 8.34 -13.39 -5.39
N GLU A 498 8.58 -12.88 -6.59
CA GLU A 498 7.56 -12.67 -7.62
C GLU A 498 7.20 -13.97 -8.35
N HIS A 499 6.17 -13.93 -9.22
CA HIS A 499 5.80 -15.10 -10.02
C HIS A 499 6.96 -15.58 -10.90
N PRO A 500 7.23 -16.90 -10.99
CA PRO A 500 8.38 -17.42 -11.72
C PRO A 500 8.48 -16.97 -13.17
N ASP A 501 7.34 -16.76 -13.87
CA ASP A 501 7.35 -16.29 -15.25
C ASP A 501 7.86 -14.84 -15.37
N LYS A 502 7.62 -13.99 -14.39
CA LYS A 502 8.17 -12.64 -14.34
C LYS A 502 9.70 -12.70 -14.17
N THR A 503 10.18 -13.52 -13.25
CA THR A 503 11.63 -13.71 -13.06
C THR A 503 12.28 -14.32 -14.30
N ARG A 504 11.62 -15.28 -14.96
CA ARG A 504 12.12 -15.87 -16.21
C ARG A 504 12.22 -14.84 -17.34
N ALA A 505 11.24 -13.94 -17.44
CA ALA A 505 11.27 -12.86 -18.41
C ALA A 505 12.47 -11.93 -18.23
N ARG A 506 12.97 -11.73 -17.00
CA ARG A 506 14.14 -10.88 -16.70
C ARG A 506 15.45 -11.40 -17.28
N VAL A 507 15.60 -12.71 -17.44
CA VAL A 507 16.81 -13.34 -18.01
C VAL A 507 16.64 -13.76 -19.47
N SER A 508 15.51 -13.44 -20.09
CA SER A 508 15.29 -13.73 -21.51
C SER A 508 16.17 -12.87 -22.40
N SER A 509 16.46 -13.35 -23.61
CA SER A 509 17.28 -12.63 -24.60
C SER A 509 16.73 -11.25 -25.00
N ASN A 510 15.43 -11.03 -24.83
CA ASN A 510 14.76 -9.77 -25.11
C ASN A 510 14.53 -8.92 -23.86
N SER A 511 15.12 -9.29 -22.73
CA SER A 511 14.96 -8.55 -21.47
C SER A 511 15.79 -7.27 -21.49
N GLU A 512 15.19 -6.19 -20.98
CA GLU A 512 15.87 -4.93 -20.70
C GLU A 512 16.27 -4.79 -19.23
N ASP A 513 16.16 -5.87 -18.46
CA ASP A 513 16.55 -5.90 -17.05
C ASP A 513 18.06 -5.72 -16.89
N THR A 514 18.46 -4.74 -16.10
CA THR A 514 19.86 -4.36 -15.92
C THR A 514 20.46 -4.86 -14.61
N GLN A 515 19.71 -5.49 -13.72
CA GLN A 515 20.13 -5.76 -12.35
C GLN A 515 21.30 -6.76 -12.28
N LEU A 516 21.19 -7.93 -12.90
CA LEU A 516 22.26 -8.93 -12.88
C LEU A 516 23.53 -8.47 -13.62
N PRO A 517 23.45 -7.89 -14.84
CA PRO A 517 24.64 -7.33 -15.50
C PRO A 517 25.29 -6.21 -14.66
N PHE A 518 24.48 -5.41 -13.96
CA PHE A 518 24.99 -4.35 -13.09
C PHE A 518 25.75 -4.93 -11.90
N TYR A 519 25.24 -5.96 -11.26
CA TYR A 519 25.92 -6.63 -10.16
C TYR A 519 27.23 -7.29 -10.62
N ALA A 520 27.26 -7.93 -11.77
CA ALA A 520 28.48 -8.44 -12.37
C ALA A 520 29.49 -7.32 -12.66
N ALA A 521 29.02 -6.18 -13.17
CA ALA A 521 29.84 -5.02 -13.44
C ALA A 521 30.49 -4.45 -12.18
N ILE A 522 29.76 -4.24 -11.09
CA ILE A 522 30.34 -3.72 -9.84
C ILE A 522 31.24 -4.72 -9.14
N HIS A 523 31.00 -6.03 -9.33
CA HIS A 523 31.82 -7.10 -8.74
C HIS A 523 33.15 -7.31 -9.52
N ALA A 524 33.24 -6.93 -10.79
CA ALA A 524 34.38 -7.18 -11.65
C ALA A 524 35.76 -6.79 -11.05
N PRO A 525 35.95 -5.67 -10.32
CA PRO A 525 37.24 -5.31 -9.72
C PRO A 525 37.70 -6.27 -8.60
N ARG A 526 36.80 -7.06 -8.02
CA ARG A 526 37.13 -8.04 -6.98
C ARG A 526 37.69 -9.33 -7.55
N ARG A 527 37.52 -9.55 -8.85
CA ARG A 527 38.08 -10.70 -9.57
C ARG A 527 39.56 -10.46 -9.82
N ARG A 528 40.42 -11.24 -9.20
CA ARG A 528 41.87 -11.18 -9.40
C ARG A 528 42.32 -12.34 -10.32
N GLY A 529 42.86 -12.00 -11.50
CA GLY A 529 43.41 -12.93 -12.46
C GLY A 529 42.49 -13.31 -13.62
N SER A 530 43.09 -13.82 -14.71
CA SER A 530 42.39 -14.26 -15.93
C SER A 530 41.60 -15.58 -15.75
N ASP A 531 41.84 -16.28 -14.63
CA ASP A 531 41.27 -17.59 -14.35
C ASP A 531 40.04 -17.58 -13.44
N THR A 532 39.29 -16.47 -13.50
CA THR A 532 38.04 -16.37 -12.75
C THR A 532 36.88 -16.13 -13.70
N SER A 533 35.75 -16.80 -13.45
CA SER A 533 34.48 -16.58 -14.15
C SER A 533 33.43 -16.03 -13.20
N VAL A 534 32.37 -15.49 -13.74
CA VAL A 534 31.18 -15.05 -12.96
C VAL A 534 29.93 -15.63 -13.57
N GLU A 535 29.04 -16.08 -12.71
CA GLU A 535 27.68 -16.41 -13.04
C GLU A 535 26.75 -15.46 -12.28
N ALA A 536 25.65 -15.05 -12.88
CA ALA A 536 24.64 -14.26 -12.19
C ALA A 536 23.27 -14.85 -12.44
N SER A 537 22.51 -15.00 -11.37
CA SER A 537 21.20 -15.64 -11.43
C SER A 537 20.21 -15.00 -10.47
N TYR A 538 18.95 -15.07 -10.86
CA TYR A 538 17.85 -14.92 -9.94
C TYR A 538 17.50 -16.25 -9.31
N LEU A 539 17.43 -16.29 -7.99
CA LEU A 539 16.86 -17.41 -7.26
C LEU A 539 15.41 -17.07 -6.92
N ASN A 540 14.48 -17.63 -7.70
CA ASN A 540 13.07 -17.42 -7.48
C ASN A 540 12.57 -18.30 -6.34
N LEU A 541 12.10 -17.66 -5.27
CA LEU A 541 11.48 -18.25 -4.08
C LEU A 541 9.97 -18.04 -4.11
N GLY A 542 9.41 -17.74 -5.27
CA GLY A 542 8.03 -17.36 -5.46
C GLY A 542 7.17 -18.52 -5.85
N SER A 543 6.33 -18.81 -5.00
CA SER A 543 4.90 -18.97 -5.04
C SER A 543 4.25 -20.11 -5.77
N ARG A 544 3.15 -20.42 -5.17
CA ARG A 544 1.98 -21.29 -5.47
C ARG A 544 2.30 -22.38 -6.48
N PRO A 545 2.33 -23.61 -6.01
CA PRO A 545 2.31 -24.72 -6.93
C PRO A 545 1.04 -24.54 -7.78
N ASP A 546 1.21 -24.29 -9.06
CA ASP A 546 0.15 -24.58 -10.00
C ASP A 546 -0.18 -26.06 -9.74
N SER A 547 -1.42 -26.36 -9.44
CA SER A 547 -1.90 -27.69 -9.00
C SER A 547 -1.57 -28.81 -10.01
N LYS A 548 -1.01 -28.46 -11.17
CA LYS A 548 -0.57 -29.34 -12.25
C LYS A 548 0.95 -29.47 -12.41
N ALA A 549 1.74 -28.57 -11.83
CA ALA A 549 3.19 -28.64 -11.92
C ALA A 549 3.76 -29.36 -10.68
N LYS A 550 4.19 -30.59 -10.84
CA LYS A 550 5.12 -31.27 -9.94
C LYS A 550 6.50 -30.59 -9.97
N GLY A 551 6.56 -29.25 -9.91
CA GLY A 551 7.76 -28.46 -10.05
C GLY A 551 8.31 -28.02 -8.69
N ARG A 552 9.63 -27.96 -8.59
CA ARG A 552 10.35 -27.40 -7.43
C ARG A 552 9.89 -25.98 -7.18
N LEU A 553 9.57 -25.64 -5.95
CA LEU A 553 9.15 -24.30 -5.52
C LEU A 553 10.26 -23.26 -5.70
N THR A 554 11.52 -23.68 -5.69
CA THR A 554 12.70 -22.84 -5.86
C THR A 554 13.33 -23.10 -7.21
N GLN A 555 13.55 -22.06 -7.99
CA GLN A 555 14.08 -22.13 -9.34
C GLN A 555 15.23 -21.15 -9.53
N THR A 556 16.37 -21.63 -10.01
CA THR A 556 17.49 -20.77 -10.44
C THR A 556 17.28 -20.38 -11.90
N MET A 557 17.41 -19.10 -12.20
CA MET A 557 17.28 -18.52 -13.53
C MET A 557 18.56 -17.74 -13.84
N THR A 558 19.49 -18.40 -14.56
CA THR A 558 20.83 -17.86 -14.84
C THR A 558 20.80 -16.98 -16.08
N LEU A 559 21.47 -15.84 -16.00
CA LEU A 559 21.68 -14.94 -17.13
C LEU A 559 22.84 -15.48 -17.99
N ALA A 560 22.57 -15.67 -19.28
CA ALA A 560 23.61 -16.07 -20.23
C ALA A 560 24.58 -14.92 -20.52
N ALA A 561 25.87 -15.26 -20.80
CA ALA A 561 26.90 -14.31 -21.21
C ALA A 561 26.98 -13.05 -20.32
N VAL A 562 26.91 -13.23 -19.00
CA VAL A 562 26.80 -12.12 -18.04
C VAL A 562 28.01 -11.18 -18.08
N ASP A 563 29.22 -11.68 -18.34
CA ASP A 563 30.43 -10.85 -18.45
C ASP A 563 30.35 -9.88 -19.63
N GLU A 564 29.93 -10.37 -20.80
CA GLU A 564 29.77 -9.55 -21.99
C GLU A 564 28.69 -8.48 -21.77
N GLN A 565 27.57 -8.87 -21.17
CA GLN A 565 26.48 -7.94 -20.85
C GLN A 565 26.92 -6.89 -19.82
N ALA A 566 27.74 -7.26 -18.84
CA ALA A 566 28.28 -6.33 -17.84
C ALA A 566 29.23 -5.30 -18.47
N GLU A 567 30.08 -5.71 -19.39
CA GLU A 567 31.00 -4.79 -20.10
C GLU A 567 30.23 -3.85 -21.02
N GLN A 568 29.27 -4.36 -21.77
CA GLN A 568 28.37 -3.55 -22.59
C GLN A 568 27.59 -2.54 -21.74
N LEU A 569 27.08 -2.96 -20.59
CA LEU A 569 26.34 -2.12 -19.65
C LEU A 569 27.23 -0.96 -19.12
N VAL A 570 28.47 -1.25 -18.72
CA VAL A 570 29.40 -0.21 -18.24
C VAL A 570 29.69 0.81 -19.35
N THR A 571 29.90 0.35 -20.57
CA THR A 571 30.12 1.21 -21.73
C THR A 571 28.91 2.12 -21.99
N GLN A 572 27.71 1.52 -21.94
CA GLN A 572 26.47 2.26 -22.12
C GLN A 572 26.22 3.29 -21.00
N ILE A 573 26.46 2.90 -19.75
CA ILE A 573 26.34 3.81 -18.60
C ILE A 573 27.31 5.00 -18.77
N ALA A 574 28.55 4.74 -19.14
CA ALA A 574 29.54 5.81 -19.34
C ALA A 574 29.11 6.78 -20.45
N HIS A 575 28.62 6.26 -21.58
CA HIS A 575 28.10 7.06 -22.68
C HIS A 575 26.88 7.90 -22.26
N ASP A 576 25.90 7.28 -21.62
CA ASP A 576 24.69 7.97 -21.17
C ASP A 576 25.04 9.06 -20.15
N TRP A 577 26.00 8.77 -19.26
CA TRP A 577 26.46 9.73 -18.26
C TRP A 577 27.13 10.95 -18.87
N GLN A 578 28.00 10.75 -19.85
CA GLN A 578 28.63 11.86 -20.61
C GLN A 578 27.57 12.76 -21.28
N ARG A 579 26.55 12.17 -21.88
CA ARG A 579 25.43 12.93 -22.48
C ARG A 579 24.66 13.74 -21.45
N LEU A 580 24.40 13.18 -20.27
CA LEU A 580 23.71 13.89 -19.18
C LEU A 580 24.56 15.04 -18.64
N GLN A 581 25.88 14.85 -18.49
CA GLN A 581 26.82 15.89 -18.08
C GLN A 581 26.93 17.00 -19.15
N ALA A 582 26.87 16.66 -20.41
CA ALA A 582 26.82 17.61 -21.51
C ALA A 582 25.50 18.39 -21.62
N GLY A 583 24.54 18.15 -20.72
CA GLY A 583 23.28 18.89 -20.66
C GLY A 583 22.19 18.33 -21.58
N THR A 584 22.31 17.09 -22.05
CA THR A 584 21.23 16.43 -22.80
C THR A 584 19.96 16.38 -21.94
N ALA A 585 18.87 16.89 -22.51
CA ALA A 585 17.59 16.91 -21.80
C ALA A 585 17.01 15.50 -21.61
N VAL A 586 16.58 15.21 -20.39
CA VAL A 586 15.88 13.98 -20.03
C VAL A 586 14.39 14.15 -20.34
N LYS A 587 13.92 13.38 -21.31
CA LYS A 587 12.53 13.43 -21.78
C LYS A 587 11.69 12.36 -21.07
N ALA A 588 10.39 12.63 -20.94
CA ALA A 588 9.44 11.63 -20.51
C ALA A 588 9.12 10.68 -21.68
N LEU A 589 9.66 9.48 -21.64
CA LEU A 589 9.58 8.48 -22.71
C LEU A 589 8.92 7.16 -22.27
N GLY A 590 8.52 7.06 -21.00
CA GLY A 590 7.96 5.81 -20.47
C GLY A 590 6.69 5.37 -21.19
N GLU A 591 6.53 4.06 -21.32
CA GLU A 591 5.38 3.40 -21.96
C GLU A 591 4.89 2.23 -21.09
N GLY A 592 3.67 1.74 -21.40
CA GLY A 592 3.11 0.54 -20.77
C GLY A 592 3.12 0.57 -19.24
N ASP A 593 3.54 -0.53 -18.66
CA ASP A 593 3.55 -0.76 -17.19
C ASP A 593 4.44 0.24 -16.42
N VAL A 594 5.50 0.75 -17.06
CA VAL A 594 6.37 1.78 -16.48
C VAL A 594 5.58 3.04 -16.12
N CYS A 595 4.58 3.40 -16.93
CA CYS A 595 3.72 4.56 -16.70
C CYS A 595 2.57 4.28 -15.74
N THR A 596 2.06 3.06 -15.70
CA THR A 596 0.86 2.69 -14.92
C THR A 596 1.05 2.95 -13.44
N HIS A 597 2.23 2.64 -12.91
CA HIS A 597 2.59 2.79 -11.49
C HIS A 597 3.67 3.86 -11.25
N CYS A 598 3.74 4.87 -12.12
CA CYS A 598 4.77 5.89 -12.02
C CYS A 598 4.35 7.01 -11.06
N ALA A 599 5.06 7.17 -9.94
CA ALA A 599 4.84 8.26 -8.98
C ALA A 599 5.05 9.66 -9.58
N ALA A 600 5.83 9.80 -10.66
CA ALA A 600 6.02 11.05 -11.37
C ALA A 600 4.87 11.42 -12.32
N ARG A 601 3.80 10.62 -12.40
CA ARG A 601 2.70 10.80 -13.37
C ARG A 601 2.04 12.18 -13.27
N GLY A 602 1.86 12.71 -12.05
CA GLY A 602 1.29 14.03 -11.82
C GLY A 602 2.15 15.19 -12.34
N LEU A 603 3.48 15.02 -12.36
CA LEU A 603 4.42 15.98 -12.92
C LEU A 603 4.59 15.84 -14.44
N CYS A 604 4.66 14.61 -14.91
CA CYS A 604 4.83 14.26 -16.31
C CYS A 604 3.60 14.62 -17.14
N ARG A 605 2.39 14.47 -16.58
CA ARG A 605 1.09 14.76 -17.24
C ARG A 605 0.90 14.06 -18.60
N LYS A 606 1.38 12.83 -18.76
CA LYS A 606 1.33 12.09 -20.04
C LYS A 606 -0.09 12.05 -20.66
N ALA A 607 -1.13 11.96 -19.81
CA ALA A 607 -2.52 11.95 -20.27
C ALA A 607 -2.98 13.25 -20.97
N TYR A 608 -2.16 14.30 -20.92
CA TYR A 608 -2.46 15.63 -21.47
C TYR A 608 -1.47 16.08 -22.54
N TRP A 609 -0.59 15.20 -23.03
CA TRP A 609 0.29 15.54 -24.14
C TRP A 609 -0.48 15.60 -25.46
N ASP A 610 -0.01 16.43 -26.40
CA ASP A 610 -0.36 16.29 -27.79
C ASP A 610 0.23 14.98 -28.30
N LEU A 611 -0.62 14.11 -28.77
CA LEU A 611 -0.26 12.91 -29.49
C LEU A 611 -0.28 13.20 -30.99
#